data_7f9289896ca0cd048f57d9978d2f9546
#
_entry.id   7f9289896ca0cd048f57d9978d2f9546
#
_cell.length_a   1.000
_cell.length_b   1.000
_cell.length_c   1.000
_cell.angle_alpha   90.00
_cell.angle_beta   90.00
_cell.angle_gamma   90.00
#
_symmetry.space_group_name_H-M   'P 1'
#
loop_
_entity.id
_entity.type
_entity.pdbx_description
1 polymer ?
#
loop_
_entity_poly.entity_id
_entity_poly.type
_entity_poly.pdbx_seq_one_letter_code
_entity_poly.pdbx_strand_id
1 'polypeptide(L)'
;ECGISRQSFYYYFKDILDVIEWLAHQKTQELLKKSMEAGSYEEGILIFINFAFKNHCFIMRLLDSKHRGFIERVIVSSLRSFLEDALRQKKELISINYRDMDAILNFCAYGLTGLLLESAGEKQTDKKLLARQMRDLLLKVLT
;
A
#
# COMPACT_ATOMS: atom_id res chain seq x y z
N GLU A 1 17.59 11.31 -18.16
CA GLU A 1 16.92 11.47 -19.46
C GLU A 1 16.52 10.11 -19.98
N CYS A 2 15.23 9.94 -20.26
CA CYS A 2 14.69 8.64 -20.66
C CYS A 2 14.78 8.36 -22.17
N GLY A 3 15.45 9.19 -22.95
CA GLY A 3 15.52 9.05 -24.41
C GLY A 3 14.18 9.21 -25.13
N ILE A 4 13.13 9.64 -24.41
CA ILE A 4 11.78 9.87 -24.94
C ILE A 4 11.57 11.37 -25.14
N SER A 5 11.02 11.76 -26.31
CA SER A 5 10.67 13.15 -26.53
C SER A 5 9.56 13.60 -25.58
N ARG A 6 9.52 14.91 -25.28
CA ARG A 6 8.45 15.50 -24.46
C ARG A 6 7.06 15.22 -25.03
N GLN A 7 6.92 15.25 -26.35
CA GLN A 7 5.68 14.93 -27.04
C GLN A 7 5.25 13.48 -26.87
N SER A 8 6.20 12.52 -26.98
CA SER A 8 5.93 11.10 -26.75
C SER A 8 5.55 10.83 -25.31
N PHE A 9 6.19 11.51 -24.34
CA PHE A 9 5.83 11.39 -22.92
C PHE A 9 4.37 11.79 -22.69
N TYR A 10 3.93 12.96 -23.19
CA TYR A 10 2.55 13.44 -23.03
C TYR A 10 1.54 12.62 -23.84
N TYR A 11 1.96 11.90 -24.86
CA TYR A 11 1.12 10.98 -25.57
C TYR A 11 0.71 9.77 -24.71
N TYR A 12 1.66 9.21 -23.93
CA TYR A 12 1.41 8.07 -23.04
C TYR A 12 0.82 8.47 -21.69
N PHE A 13 1.16 9.66 -21.17
CA PHE A 13 0.70 10.14 -19.88
C PHE A 13 0.08 11.51 -20.05
N LYS A 14 -1.23 11.61 -19.86
CA LYS A 14 -1.97 12.86 -20.01
C LYS A 14 -1.49 13.95 -19.07
N ASP A 15 -1.04 13.57 -17.86
CA ASP A 15 -0.46 14.46 -16.87
C ASP A 15 0.41 13.68 -15.85
N ILE A 16 0.98 14.41 -14.90
CA ILE A 16 1.84 13.83 -13.86
C ILE A 16 1.08 12.86 -12.93
N LEU A 17 -0.22 13.03 -12.79
CA LEU A 17 -1.05 12.16 -11.93
C LEU A 17 -1.16 10.77 -12.54
N ASP A 18 -1.29 10.66 -13.85
CA ASP A 18 -1.29 9.36 -14.55
C ASP A 18 0.06 8.64 -14.33
N VAL A 19 1.16 9.36 -14.35
CA VAL A 19 2.50 8.81 -14.09
C VAL A 19 2.59 8.29 -12.65
N ILE A 20 2.12 9.06 -11.68
CA ILE A 20 2.12 8.68 -10.27
C ILE A 20 1.27 7.43 -10.04
N GLU A 21 0.08 7.39 -10.61
CA GLU A 21 -0.81 6.23 -10.52
C GLU A 21 -0.18 4.97 -11.13
N TRP A 22 0.42 5.11 -12.31
CA TRP A 22 1.12 4.02 -12.97
C TRP A 22 2.29 3.50 -12.13
N LEU A 23 3.13 4.40 -11.59
CA LEU A 23 4.25 4.04 -10.72
C LEU A 23 3.78 3.35 -9.44
N ALA A 24 2.71 3.85 -8.82
CA ALA A 24 2.14 3.25 -7.62
C ALA A 24 1.63 1.83 -7.90
N HIS A 25 0.96 1.63 -9.04
CA HIS A 25 0.50 0.31 -9.46
C HIS A 25 1.66 -0.66 -9.68
N GLN A 26 2.68 -0.25 -10.42
CA GLN A 26 3.88 -1.06 -10.68
C GLN A 26 4.58 -1.45 -9.37
N LYS A 27 4.73 -0.47 -8.46
CA LYS A 27 5.39 -0.72 -7.18
C LYS A 27 4.58 -1.63 -6.26
N THR A 28 3.27 -1.48 -6.26
CA THR A 28 2.37 -2.35 -5.49
C THR A 28 2.47 -3.80 -5.97
N GLN A 29 2.51 -4.04 -7.28
CA GLN A 29 2.68 -5.39 -7.84
C GLN A 29 4.04 -5.99 -7.45
N GLU A 30 5.10 -5.21 -7.51
CA GLU A 30 6.43 -5.64 -7.07
C GLU A 30 6.46 -6.03 -5.58
N LEU A 31 5.89 -5.18 -4.73
CA LEU A 31 5.81 -5.42 -3.29
C LEU A 31 4.94 -6.63 -2.96
N LEU A 32 3.82 -6.80 -3.66
CA LEU A 32 2.95 -7.97 -3.51
C LEU A 32 3.72 -9.26 -3.82
N LYS A 33 4.40 -9.30 -4.96
CA LYS A 33 5.21 -10.46 -5.36
C LYS A 33 6.25 -10.80 -4.28
N LYS A 34 7.00 -9.82 -3.80
CA LYS A 34 8.00 -10.03 -2.74
C LYS A 34 7.36 -10.52 -1.44
N SER A 35 6.21 -9.96 -1.06
CA SER A 35 5.52 -10.37 0.17
C SER A 35 4.95 -11.79 0.09
N MET A 36 4.55 -12.23 -1.10
CA MET A 36 4.08 -13.60 -1.31
C MET A 36 5.21 -14.65 -1.23
N GLU A 37 6.42 -14.24 -1.56
CA GLU A 37 7.64 -15.06 -1.46
C GLU A 37 8.21 -15.08 -0.03
N ALA A 38 7.71 -14.21 0.87
CA ALA A 38 8.17 -14.13 2.25
C ALA A 38 7.77 -15.39 3.06
N GLY A 39 8.58 -15.73 4.06
CA GLY A 39 8.38 -16.93 4.87
C GLY A 39 7.22 -16.86 5.87
N SER A 40 6.71 -15.65 6.15
CA SER A 40 5.61 -15.42 7.07
C SER A 40 4.81 -14.18 6.71
N TYR A 41 3.60 -14.04 7.27
CA TYR A 41 2.79 -12.82 7.12
C TYR A 41 3.50 -11.58 7.66
N GLU A 42 4.16 -11.74 8.79
CA GLU A 42 4.91 -10.66 9.43
C GLU A 42 6.02 -10.15 8.52
N GLU A 43 6.79 -11.04 7.91
CA GLU A 43 7.83 -10.68 6.94
C GLU A 43 7.24 -10.00 5.69
N GLY A 44 6.10 -10.48 5.20
CA GLY A 44 5.39 -9.85 4.09
C GLY A 44 4.96 -8.42 4.41
N ILE A 45 4.39 -8.19 5.58
CA ILE A 45 4.00 -6.86 6.05
C ILE A 45 5.22 -5.95 6.23
N LEU A 46 6.33 -6.50 6.73
CA LEU A 46 7.58 -5.75 6.93
C LEU A 46 8.13 -5.18 5.61
N ILE A 47 7.93 -5.85 4.49
CA ILE A 47 8.31 -5.35 3.16
C ILE A 47 7.60 -4.02 2.86
N PHE A 48 6.29 -3.93 3.14
CA PHE A 48 5.53 -2.68 2.96
C PHE A 48 5.96 -1.59 3.93
N ILE A 49 6.21 -1.95 5.18
CA ILE A 49 6.71 -1.01 6.20
C ILE A 49 8.05 -0.41 5.75
N ASN A 50 8.99 -1.23 5.33
CA ASN A 50 10.30 -0.77 4.86
C ASN A 50 10.17 0.15 3.64
N PHE A 51 9.27 -0.15 2.72
CA PHE A 51 8.99 0.72 1.58
C PHE A 51 8.45 2.08 2.01
N ALA A 52 7.46 2.11 2.90
CA ALA A 52 6.85 3.34 3.41
C ALA A 52 7.88 4.20 4.16
N PHE A 53 8.71 3.61 4.99
CA PHE A 53 9.74 4.31 5.75
C PHE A 53 10.82 4.88 4.83
N LYS A 54 11.27 4.10 3.86
CA LYS A 54 12.29 4.53 2.89
C LYS A 54 11.81 5.72 2.05
N ASN A 55 10.53 5.75 1.70
CA ASN A 55 9.96 6.76 0.80
C ASN A 55 9.10 7.80 1.53
N HIS A 56 9.17 7.85 2.86
CA HIS A 56 8.31 8.71 3.69
C HIS A 56 8.35 10.19 3.26
N CYS A 57 9.54 10.75 3.08
CA CYS A 57 9.67 12.16 2.67
C CYS A 57 9.00 12.45 1.33
N PHE A 58 9.17 11.56 0.37
CA PHE A 58 8.53 11.70 -0.95
C PHE A 58 7.01 11.61 -0.86
N ILE A 59 6.50 10.62 -0.14
CA ILE A 59 5.06 10.43 0.06
C ILE A 59 4.46 11.65 0.76
N MET A 60 5.09 12.17 1.80
CA MET A 60 4.61 13.35 2.52
C MET A 60 4.59 14.60 1.64
N ARG A 61 5.58 14.78 0.77
CA ARG A 61 5.57 15.88 -0.21
C ARG A 61 4.39 15.78 -1.18
N LEU A 62 4.07 14.57 -1.64
CA LEU A 62 2.90 14.35 -2.48
C LEU A 62 1.59 14.65 -1.73
N LEU A 63 1.50 14.26 -0.46
CA LEU A 63 0.33 14.53 0.38
C LEU A 63 0.19 16.01 0.74
N ASP A 64 1.28 16.76 0.82
CA ASP A 64 1.26 18.21 1.06
C ASP A 64 0.98 19.02 -0.21
N SER A 65 0.89 18.37 -1.36
CA SER A 65 0.57 19.02 -2.64
C SER A 65 -0.93 19.30 -2.78
N LYS A 66 -1.28 20.12 -3.78
CA LYS A 66 -2.68 20.38 -4.17
C LYS A 66 -3.45 19.13 -4.60
N HIS A 67 -2.75 18.03 -4.86
CA HIS A 67 -3.33 16.76 -5.29
C HIS A 67 -3.48 15.74 -4.16
N ARG A 68 -3.47 16.19 -2.91
CA ARG A 68 -3.56 15.33 -1.71
C ARG A 68 -4.65 14.27 -1.81
N GLY A 69 -5.87 14.66 -2.16
CA GLY A 69 -6.99 13.74 -2.25
C GLY A 69 -6.80 12.62 -3.28
N PHE A 70 -6.18 12.95 -4.41
CA PHE A 70 -5.81 11.96 -5.42
C PHE A 70 -4.74 10.99 -4.88
N ILE A 71 -3.69 11.51 -4.26
CA ILE A 71 -2.59 10.70 -3.71
C ILE A 71 -3.11 9.76 -2.61
N GLU A 72 -3.96 10.25 -1.71
CA GLU A 72 -4.58 9.40 -0.68
C GLU A 72 -5.37 8.25 -1.29
N ARG A 73 -6.18 8.51 -2.31
CA ARG A 73 -6.93 7.47 -3.01
C ARG A 73 -6.02 6.44 -3.67
N VAL A 74 -4.93 6.86 -4.29
CA VAL A 74 -3.95 5.95 -4.90
C VAL A 74 -3.32 5.04 -3.85
N ILE A 75 -2.89 5.58 -2.72
CA ILE A 75 -2.29 4.80 -1.62
C ILE A 75 -3.29 3.78 -1.07
N VAL A 76 -4.49 4.24 -0.72
CA VAL A 76 -5.53 3.39 -0.14
C VAL A 76 -5.97 2.30 -1.12
N SER A 77 -6.20 2.64 -2.39
CA SER A 77 -6.61 1.65 -3.39
C SER A 77 -5.51 0.63 -3.68
N SER A 78 -4.24 1.02 -3.63
CA SER A 78 -3.10 0.12 -3.78
C SER A 78 -3.03 -0.89 -2.63
N LEU A 79 -3.17 -0.42 -1.39
CA LEU A 79 -3.23 -1.30 -0.22
C LEU A 79 -4.46 -2.20 -0.22
N ARG A 80 -5.60 -1.67 -0.63
CA ARG A 80 -6.82 -2.47 -0.76
C ARG A 80 -6.63 -3.61 -1.77
N SER A 81 -6.09 -3.31 -2.95
CA SER A 81 -5.81 -4.32 -3.96
C SER A 81 -4.85 -5.39 -3.46
N PHE A 82 -3.81 -4.97 -2.73
CA PHE A 82 -2.89 -5.90 -2.08
C PHE A 82 -3.61 -6.83 -1.10
N LEU A 83 -4.44 -6.28 -0.22
CA LEU A 83 -5.21 -7.08 0.74
C LEU A 83 -6.16 -8.05 0.04
N GLU A 84 -6.85 -7.60 -0.98
CA GLU A 84 -7.77 -8.42 -1.77
C GLU A 84 -7.04 -9.59 -2.44
N ASP A 85 -5.90 -9.34 -3.06
CA ASP A 85 -5.09 -10.38 -3.71
C ASP A 85 -4.50 -11.36 -2.68
N ALA A 86 -4.02 -10.86 -1.54
CA ALA A 86 -3.53 -11.68 -0.45
C ALA A 86 -4.61 -12.61 0.11
N LEU A 87 -5.84 -12.10 0.27
CA LEU A 87 -6.98 -12.89 0.74
C LEU A 87 -7.43 -13.95 -0.27
N ARG A 88 -7.42 -13.63 -1.56
CA ARG A 88 -7.76 -14.60 -2.61
C ARG A 88 -6.86 -15.81 -2.62
N GLN A 89 -5.60 -15.64 -2.28
CA GLN A 89 -4.63 -16.74 -2.26
C GLN A 89 -4.74 -17.60 -1.01
N LYS A 90 -5.41 -17.13 0.05
CA LYS A 90 -5.52 -17.81 1.35
C LYS A 90 -6.97 -18.02 1.77
N LYS A 91 -7.72 -18.67 0.92
CA LYS A 91 -9.16 -18.93 1.07
C LYS A 91 -9.58 -19.61 2.40
N GLU A 92 -8.63 -20.23 3.09
CA GLU A 92 -8.92 -21.02 4.29
C GLU A 92 -9.12 -20.18 5.56
N LEU A 93 -8.75 -18.90 5.55
CA LEU A 93 -8.78 -18.04 6.74
C LEU A 93 -9.99 -17.11 6.81
N ILE A 94 -10.87 -17.11 5.80
CA ILE A 94 -11.92 -16.09 5.71
C ILE A 94 -13.27 -16.67 6.08
N SER A 95 -13.74 -16.30 7.28
CA SER A 95 -15.12 -16.54 7.71
C SER A 95 -16.08 -15.37 7.41
N ILE A 96 -15.63 -14.37 6.66
CA ILE A 96 -16.35 -13.12 6.46
C ILE A 96 -17.42 -13.28 5.38
N ASN A 97 -18.62 -12.78 5.68
CA ASN A 97 -19.70 -12.69 4.71
C ASN A 97 -19.29 -11.77 3.55
N TYR A 98 -19.53 -12.22 2.32
CA TYR A 98 -19.20 -11.46 1.11
C TYR A 98 -19.77 -10.04 1.10
N ARG A 99 -20.92 -9.80 1.76
CA ARG A 99 -21.55 -8.47 1.86
C ARG A 99 -20.71 -7.47 2.63
N ASP A 100 -19.99 -7.95 3.64
CA ASP A 100 -19.20 -7.08 4.53
C ASP A 100 -17.75 -6.94 4.05
N MET A 101 -17.34 -7.76 3.10
CA MET A 101 -15.96 -7.80 2.61
C MET A 101 -15.48 -6.44 2.09
N ASP A 102 -16.32 -5.74 1.34
CA ASP A 102 -15.96 -4.44 0.78
C ASP A 102 -15.70 -3.39 1.87
N ALA A 103 -16.57 -3.33 2.86
CA ALA A 103 -16.41 -2.42 3.99
C ALA A 103 -15.15 -2.76 4.82
N ILE A 104 -14.92 -4.04 5.05
CA ILE A 104 -13.77 -4.52 5.84
C ILE A 104 -12.46 -4.23 5.11
N LEU A 105 -12.39 -4.48 3.79
CA LEU A 105 -11.20 -4.17 3.00
C LEU A 105 -10.90 -2.68 3.00
N ASN A 106 -11.90 -1.82 2.87
CA ASN A 106 -11.74 -0.38 2.96
C ASN A 106 -11.26 0.04 4.34
N PHE A 107 -11.89 -0.46 5.40
CA PHE A 107 -11.50 -0.17 6.78
C PHE A 107 -10.03 -0.55 7.03
N CYS A 108 -9.63 -1.75 6.63
CA CYS A 108 -8.24 -2.20 6.76
C CYS A 108 -7.27 -1.35 5.94
N ALA A 109 -7.61 -1.03 4.70
CA ALA A 109 -6.76 -0.22 3.83
C ALA A 109 -6.53 1.19 4.39
N TYR A 110 -7.58 1.87 4.87
CA TYR A 110 -7.45 3.18 5.51
C TYR A 110 -6.68 3.09 6.83
N GLY A 111 -6.98 2.11 7.67
CA GLY A 111 -6.29 1.91 8.94
C GLY A 111 -4.81 1.63 8.79
N LEU A 112 -4.45 0.74 7.87
CA LEU A 112 -3.05 0.42 7.57
C LEU A 112 -2.31 1.62 6.99
N THR A 113 -2.93 2.37 6.09
CA THR A 113 -2.34 3.60 5.54
C THR A 113 -2.05 4.61 6.65
N GLY A 114 -3.01 4.84 7.53
CA GLY A 114 -2.85 5.74 8.67
C GLY A 114 -1.72 5.33 9.59
N LEU A 115 -1.68 4.05 9.98
CA LEU A 115 -0.62 3.50 10.84
C LEU A 115 0.76 3.61 10.19
N LEU A 116 0.88 3.29 8.90
CA LEU A 116 2.15 3.36 8.18
C LEU A 116 2.66 4.80 8.09
N LEU A 117 1.83 5.75 7.71
CA LEU A 117 2.23 7.14 7.53
C LEU A 117 2.57 7.81 8.87
N GLU A 118 1.78 7.56 9.91
CA GLU A 118 2.07 8.08 11.25
C GLU A 118 3.36 7.50 11.80
N SER A 119 3.53 6.18 11.76
CA SER A 119 4.71 5.49 12.28
C SER A 119 5.98 5.83 11.50
N ALA A 120 5.89 5.99 10.19
CA ALA A 120 7.05 6.36 9.36
C ALA A 120 7.57 7.77 9.66
N GLY A 121 6.72 8.65 10.22
CA GLY A 121 7.12 9.99 10.69
C GLY A 121 7.88 10.00 12.01
N GLU A 122 7.85 8.91 12.76
CA GLU A 122 8.49 8.79 14.06
C GLU A 122 9.92 8.23 13.94
N LYS A 123 10.88 8.90 14.58
CA LYS A 123 12.32 8.55 14.46
C LYS A 123 12.72 7.23 15.11
N GLN A 124 11.93 6.72 16.04
CA GLN A 124 12.27 5.55 16.88
C GLN A 124 11.26 4.40 16.75
N THR A 125 10.63 4.24 15.62
CA THR A 125 9.67 3.17 15.42
C THR A 125 10.37 1.82 15.27
N ASP A 126 9.98 0.85 16.10
CA ASP A 126 10.35 -0.55 15.92
C ASP A 126 9.50 -1.17 14.80
N LYS A 127 10.12 -1.33 13.63
CA LYS A 127 9.45 -1.85 12.42
C LYS A 127 8.94 -3.28 12.60
N LYS A 128 9.67 -4.12 13.31
CA LYS A 128 9.27 -5.51 13.57
C LYS A 128 8.07 -5.58 14.50
N LEU A 129 8.05 -4.73 15.53
CA LEU A 129 6.89 -4.62 16.42
C LEU A 129 5.67 -4.11 15.66
N LEU A 130 5.84 -3.10 14.82
CA LEU A 130 4.77 -2.56 13.98
C LEU A 130 4.22 -3.64 13.03
N ALA A 131 5.09 -4.42 12.38
CA ALA A 131 4.67 -5.53 11.51
C ALA A 131 3.84 -6.56 12.26
N ARG A 132 4.24 -6.91 13.47
CA ARG A 132 3.51 -7.83 14.34
C ARG A 132 2.13 -7.27 14.72
N GLN A 133 2.08 -6.02 15.12
CA GLN A 133 0.82 -5.35 15.49
C GLN A 133 -0.15 -5.28 14.31
N MET A 134 0.35 -4.93 13.12
CA MET A 134 -0.46 -4.90 11.90
C MET A 134 -0.98 -6.29 11.53
N ARG A 135 -0.14 -7.32 11.60
CA ARG A 135 -0.54 -8.70 11.39
C ARG A 135 -1.67 -9.10 12.36
N ASP A 136 -1.49 -8.85 13.64
CA ASP A 136 -2.46 -9.24 14.66
C ASP A 136 -3.80 -8.52 14.49
N LEU A 137 -3.76 -7.23 14.14
CA LEU A 137 -4.97 -6.46 13.83
C LEU A 137 -5.71 -7.02 12.60
N LEU A 138 -4.98 -7.30 11.52
CA LEU A 138 -5.57 -7.90 10.31
C LEU A 138 -6.21 -9.26 10.61
N LEU A 139 -5.54 -10.12 11.36
CA LEU A 139 -6.07 -11.42 11.72
C LEU A 139 -7.33 -11.30 12.58
N LYS A 140 -7.37 -10.37 13.54
CA LYS A 140 -8.56 -10.13 14.36
C LYS A 140 -9.76 -9.65 13.56
N VAL A 141 -9.53 -8.80 12.56
CA VAL A 141 -10.62 -8.28 11.72
C VAL A 141 -11.07 -9.30 10.69
N LEU A 142 -10.15 -10.11 10.14
CA LEU A 142 -10.42 -11.04 9.04
C LEU A 142 -10.85 -12.44 9.50
N THR A 143 -10.68 -12.74 10.76
CA THR A 143 -11.12 -14.00 11.37
C THR A 143 -12.18 -13.77 12.43
#